data_6da80314e669472e2de64336357067ff
#
_entry.id   6da80314e669472e2de64336357067ff
#
_cell.length_a   1.000
_cell.length_b   1.000
_cell.length_c   1.000
_cell.angle_alpha   90.00
_cell.angle_beta   90.00
_cell.angle_gamma   90.00
#
_symmetry.space_group_name_H-M   'P 1'
#
loop_
_entity.id
_entity.type
_entity.pdbx_description
1 polymer ?
#
loop_
_entity_poly.entity_id
_entity_poly.type
_entity_poly.pdbx_seq_one_letter_code
_entity_poly.pdbx_strand_id
1 'polypeptide(L)'
;MVGPHWSKGWIIEDCEISDSRCSGISLGKYLQKGNENKWSTWFFKDGTQTQRDCVCQAQREGWSRETVGSHVVRRCNIHDCGQTGIVGHLGGVFSLIEDNEIHHINNKQDLTGAEIGGIKMHAAIDVTYRRNHIHHCTMGIWCDWEAQGTRLSQNLLHDNQRPAFAKQLKGGMMCQDIFVEVGHGPTLIDNNILLSDASLRFATQGVAMVHNLICGALTCVGEGTSWRYTPYHMPQDLNVNEETK
;
A
#
# COMPACT_ATOMS: atom_id res chain seq x y z
N MET A 1 -9.57 14.30 5.96
CA MET A 1 -9.24 13.30 4.93
C MET A 1 -9.37 13.93 3.55
N VAL A 2 -8.34 13.76 2.72
CA VAL A 2 -8.35 14.17 1.31
C VAL A 2 -8.60 12.92 0.44
N GLY A 3 -9.53 12.97 -0.51
CA GLY A 3 -9.89 11.77 -1.27
C GLY A 3 -10.21 12.04 -2.73
N PRO A 4 -9.24 11.85 -3.64
CA PRO A 4 -9.46 11.95 -5.09
C PRO A 4 -10.48 10.96 -5.64
N HIS A 5 -10.71 9.86 -4.97
CA HIS A 5 -11.63 8.81 -5.36
C HIS A 5 -11.33 8.25 -6.78
N TRP A 6 -12.33 8.04 -7.62
CA TRP A 6 -12.18 7.54 -8.98
C TRP A 6 -11.96 8.71 -9.95
N SER A 7 -10.77 9.28 -9.90
CA SER A 7 -10.39 10.47 -10.67
C SER A 7 -8.94 10.38 -11.12
N LYS A 8 -8.48 11.38 -11.87
CA LYS A 8 -7.14 11.41 -12.44
C LYS A 8 -6.40 12.69 -12.10
N GLY A 9 -5.08 12.56 -11.86
CA GLY A 9 -4.13 13.66 -11.91
C GLY A 9 -4.23 14.68 -10.77
N TRP A 10 -4.70 14.30 -9.59
CA TRP A 10 -4.65 15.20 -8.43
C TRP A 10 -3.22 15.42 -7.98
N ILE A 11 -2.92 16.66 -7.64
CA ILE A 11 -1.67 17.04 -6.99
C ILE A 11 -2.02 17.52 -5.57
N ILE A 12 -1.48 16.81 -4.57
CA ILE A 12 -1.60 17.12 -3.15
C ILE A 12 -0.19 17.43 -2.68
N GLU A 13 0.08 18.68 -2.41
CA GLU A 13 1.44 19.13 -2.10
C GLU A 13 1.48 20.20 -1.03
N ASP A 14 2.61 20.25 -0.31
CA ASP A 14 2.90 21.28 0.69
C ASP A 14 1.81 21.40 1.77
N CYS A 15 1.23 20.26 2.17
CA CYS A 15 0.11 20.20 3.10
C CYS A 15 0.52 19.56 4.44
N GLU A 16 -0.08 20.04 5.52
CA GLU A 16 -0.13 19.30 6.79
C GLU A 16 -1.48 18.60 6.90
N ILE A 17 -1.46 17.29 7.13
CA ILE A 17 -2.66 16.43 7.19
C ILE A 17 -2.58 15.58 8.44
N SER A 18 -3.40 15.89 9.44
CA SER A 18 -3.32 15.22 10.73
C SER A 18 -4.67 14.90 11.35
N ASP A 19 -4.63 14.14 12.43
CA ASP A 19 -5.75 13.87 13.34
C ASP A 19 -6.99 13.26 12.67
N SER A 20 -6.79 12.61 11.52
CA SER A 20 -7.87 11.85 10.92
C SER A 20 -8.17 10.60 11.76
N ARG A 21 -9.42 10.37 12.09
CA ARG A 21 -9.82 9.15 12.80
C ARG A 21 -9.49 7.87 12.02
N CYS A 22 -9.46 7.93 10.71
CA CYS A 22 -9.18 6.81 9.84
C CYS A 22 -7.93 7.11 9.00
N SER A 23 -8.07 7.55 7.77
CA SER A 23 -6.95 7.80 6.86
C SER A 23 -6.74 9.29 6.60
N GLY A 24 -5.49 9.71 6.43
CA GLY A 24 -5.17 11.09 6.04
C GLY A 24 -5.56 11.36 4.59
N ILE A 25 -5.03 10.57 3.67
CA ILE A 25 -5.31 10.65 2.22
C ILE A 25 -5.86 9.31 1.73
N SER A 26 -6.87 9.36 0.84
CA SER A 26 -7.38 8.18 0.13
C SER A 26 -7.26 8.39 -1.38
N LEU A 27 -6.31 7.69 -2.01
CA LEU A 27 -6.05 7.78 -3.45
C LEU A 27 -7.02 6.94 -4.29
N GLY A 28 -8.24 6.87 -3.84
CA GLY A 28 -9.32 6.27 -4.59
C GLY A 28 -9.60 4.83 -4.24
N LYS A 29 -10.86 4.55 -4.28
CA LYS A 29 -11.44 3.23 -4.24
C LYS A 29 -12.48 3.16 -5.33
N TYR A 30 -12.48 2.09 -6.08
CA TYR A 30 -13.56 1.83 -7.00
C TYR A 30 -14.83 1.46 -6.22
N LEU A 31 -15.88 2.23 -6.38
CA LEU A 31 -17.19 1.96 -5.81
C LEU A 31 -18.07 1.28 -6.86
N GLN A 32 -18.38 0.05 -6.61
CA GLN A 32 -19.35 -0.68 -7.42
C GLN A 32 -20.76 -0.34 -6.96
N LYS A 33 -21.59 0.14 -7.88
CA LYS A 33 -23.00 0.31 -7.59
C LYS A 33 -23.63 -1.03 -7.17
N GLY A 34 -24.35 -1.03 -6.06
CA GLY A 34 -24.98 -2.23 -5.51
C GLY A 34 -24.04 -3.21 -4.80
N ASN A 35 -22.80 -2.78 -4.51
CA ASN A 35 -21.81 -3.63 -3.84
C ASN A 35 -21.06 -2.86 -2.73
N GLU A 36 -21.76 -1.96 -2.11
CA GLU A 36 -21.23 -0.99 -1.18
C GLU A 36 -20.77 -1.61 0.14
N ASN A 37 -21.32 -2.74 0.50
CA ASN A 37 -20.97 -3.45 1.73
C ASN A 37 -20.57 -4.89 1.47
N LYS A 38 -19.46 -5.09 0.82
CA LYS A 38 -18.97 -6.41 0.44
C LYS A 38 -18.59 -7.29 1.61
N TRP A 39 -18.19 -6.72 2.71
CA TRP A 39 -17.86 -7.46 3.91
C TRP A 39 -19.08 -8.10 4.56
N SER A 40 -20.29 -7.57 4.31
CA SER A 40 -21.52 -8.20 4.76
C SER A 40 -21.90 -9.44 3.94
N THR A 41 -21.27 -9.65 2.79
CA THR A 41 -21.49 -10.82 1.93
C THR A 41 -20.43 -11.89 2.09
N TRP A 42 -19.56 -11.78 3.07
CA TRP A 42 -18.45 -12.69 3.29
C TRP A 42 -18.85 -14.17 3.49
N PHE A 43 -20.07 -14.44 3.84
CA PHE A 43 -20.60 -15.82 3.86
C PHE A 43 -20.65 -16.48 2.48
N PHE A 44 -20.65 -15.68 1.42
CA PHE A 44 -20.78 -16.15 0.04
C PHE A 44 -19.51 -15.96 -0.79
N LYS A 45 -18.67 -15.00 -0.40
CA LYS A 45 -17.40 -14.69 -1.08
C LYS A 45 -16.33 -14.35 -0.06
N ASP A 46 -15.13 -14.89 -0.25
CA ASP A 46 -13.98 -14.44 0.50
C ASP A 46 -13.45 -13.08 -0.03
N GLY A 47 -12.51 -12.49 0.69
CA GLY A 47 -11.93 -11.21 0.32
C GLY A 47 -11.23 -11.23 -1.06
N THR A 48 -10.66 -12.37 -1.41
CA THR A 48 -9.98 -12.61 -2.70
C THR A 48 -10.96 -12.55 -3.86
N GLN A 49 -12.07 -13.23 -3.74
CA GLN A 49 -13.13 -13.22 -4.77
C GLN A 49 -13.70 -11.81 -4.94
N THR A 50 -13.88 -11.11 -3.84
CA THR A 50 -14.35 -9.71 -3.84
C THR A 50 -13.37 -8.80 -4.57
N GLN A 51 -12.07 -8.96 -4.33
CA GLN A 51 -11.04 -8.18 -5.02
C GLN A 51 -11.04 -8.44 -6.52
N ARG A 52 -11.10 -9.70 -6.96
CA ARG A 52 -11.20 -10.04 -8.39
C ARG A 52 -12.41 -9.42 -9.06
N ASP A 53 -13.57 -9.48 -8.42
CA ASP A 53 -14.78 -8.85 -8.95
C ASP A 53 -14.60 -7.34 -9.13
N CYS A 54 -13.94 -6.67 -8.18
CA CYS A 54 -13.65 -5.24 -8.27
C CYS A 54 -12.73 -4.93 -9.46
N VAL A 55 -11.66 -5.71 -9.62
CA VAL A 55 -10.70 -5.54 -10.71
C VAL A 55 -11.38 -5.76 -12.07
N CYS A 56 -12.09 -6.87 -12.23
CA CYS A 56 -12.79 -7.18 -13.48
C CYS A 56 -13.83 -6.11 -13.84
N GLN A 57 -14.49 -5.54 -12.85
CA GLN A 57 -15.46 -4.47 -13.11
C GLN A 57 -14.74 -3.17 -13.48
N ALA A 58 -13.69 -2.80 -12.78
CA ALA A 58 -12.89 -1.63 -13.10
C ALA A 58 -12.35 -1.68 -14.54
N GLN A 59 -11.85 -2.84 -14.96
CA GLN A 59 -11.39 -3.04 -16.35
C GLN A 59 -12.51 -2.84 -17.36
N ARG A 60 -13.70 -3.38 -17.11
CA ARG A 60 -14.85 -3.18 -18.00
C ARG A 60 -15.28 -1.72 -18.08
N GLU A 61 -15.06 -0.94 -17.03
CA GLU A 61 -15.42 0.47 -16.96
C GLU A 61 -14.28 1.41 -17.41
N GLY A 62 -13.21 0.86 -17.96
CA GLY A 62 -12.11 1.65 -18.53
C GLY A 62 -11.06 2.08 -17.51
N TRP A 63 -10.64 1.16 -16.66
CA TRP A 63 -9.52 1.37 -15.74
C TRP A 63 -8.20 1.46 -16.51
N SER A 64 -7.75 2.66 -16.76
CA SER A 64 -6.57 2.93 -17.57
C SER A 64 -5.89 4.24 -17.14
N ARG A 65 -4.68 4.47 -17.65
CA ARG A 65 -3.89 5.68 -17.39
C ARG A 65 -4.59 6.96 -17.90
N GLU A 66 -5.45 6.83 -18.89
CA GLU A 66 -6.20 7.95 -19.45
C GLU A 66 -7.35 8.38 -18.55
N THR A 67 -7.87 7.48 -17.74
CA THR A 67 -9.13 7.68 -17.00
C THR A 67 -8.93 7.89 -15.50
N VAL A 68 -7.93 7.27 -14.87
CA VAL A 68 -7.83 7.23 -13.40
C VAL A 68 -6.38 7.21 -12.92
N GLY A 69 -6.16 7.60 -11.67
CA GLY A 69 -4.83 7.54 -11.05
C GLY A 69 -3.92 8.70 -11.45
N SER A 70 -2.64 8.41 -11.57
CA SER A 70 -1.61 9.42 -11.88
C SER A 70 -1.60 10.60 -10.89
N HIS A 71 -1.90 10.33 -9.64
CA HIS A 71 -1.88 11.32 -8.57
C HIS A 71 -0.46 11.60 -8.13
N VAL A 72 -0.20 12.80 -7.65
CA VAL A 72 1.05 13.19 -7.02
C VAL A 72 0.77 13.62 -5.58
N VAL A 73 1.44 12.98 -4.61
CA VAL A 73 1.43 13.39 -3.21
C VAL A 73 2.87 13.72 -2.84
N ARG A 74 3.15 14.98 -2.54
CA ARG A 74 4.53 15.39 -2.26
C ARG A 74 4.66 16.53 -1.26
N ARG A 75 5.78 16.51 -0.53
CA ARG A 75 6.15 17.53 0.46
C ARG A 75 5.04 17.81 1.47
N CYS A 76 4.34 16.73 1.84
CA CYS A 76 3.30 16.77 2.86
C CYS A 76 3.85 16.23 4.18
N ASN A 77 3.37 16.81 5.30
CA ASN A 77 3.52 16.24 6.63
C ASN A 77 2.20 15.55 7.00
N ILE A 78 2.23 14.21 7.15
CA ILE A 78 1.03 13.39 7.37
C ILE A 78 1.19 12.63 8.68
N HIS A 79 0.37 12.92 9.68
CA HIS A 79 0.59 12.34 10.99
C HIS A 79 -0.67 12.16 11.85
N ASP A 80 -0.53 11.40 12.93
CA ASP A 80 -1.58 11.16 13.92
C ASP A 80 -2.91 10.65 13.34
N CYS A 81 -2.84 9.91 12.24
CA CYS A 81 -4.01 9.28 11.64
C CYS A 81 -4.29 7.91 12.29
N GLY A 82 -5.55 7.63 12.56
CA GLY A 82 -5.97 6.46 13.35
C GLY A 82 -5.77 5.12 12.66
N GLN A 83 -5.67 5.09 11.33
CA GLN A 83 -5.49 3.85 10.58
C GLN A 83 -4.34 3.93 9.57
N THR A 84 -4.40 4.85 8.61
CA THR A 84 -3.41 4.94 7.54
C THR A 84 -3.08 6.40 7.23
N GLY A 85 -1.83 6.71 6.93
CA GLY A 85 -1.46 8.02 6.42
C GLY A 85 -2.00 8.21 5.01
N ILE A 86 -1.60 7.34 4.10
CA ILE A 86 -2.08 7.30 2.70
C ILE A 86 -2.62 5.90 2.41
N VAL A 87 -3.87 5.78 2.03
CA VAL A 87 -4.46 4.54 1.57
C VAL A 87 -4.84 4.64 0.09
N GLY A 88 -4.72 3.57 -0.66
CA GLY A 88 -5.14 3.49 -2.05
C GLY A 88 -5.72 2.13 -2.42
N HIS A 89 -6.61 2.14 -3.39
CA HIS A 89 -7.18 0.94 -3.99
C HIS A 89 -7.61 1.28 -5.42
N LEU A 90 -7.27 0.50 -6.38
CA LEU A 90 -7.53 0.67 -7.82
C LEU A 90 -7.32 2.11 -8.37
N GLY A 91 -7.90 3.12 -7.75
CA GLY A 91 -7.77 4.52 -8.15
C GLY A 91 -6.41 5.17 -7.84
N GLY A 92 -5.57 4.51 -7.06
CA GLY A 92 -4.21 4.97 -6.75
C GLY A 92 -3.14 4.60 -7.77
N VAL A 93 -3.48 3.90 -8.83
CA VAL A 93 -2.53 3.42 -9.87
C VAL A 93 -1.78 4.58 -10.54
N PHE A 94 -0.57 4.31 -11.04
CA PHE A 94 0.27 5.27 -11.78
C PHE A 94 0.71 6.49 -10.98
N SER A 95 0.57 6.45 -9.67
CA SER A 95 0.78 7.62 -8.80
C SER A 95 2.23 7.73 -8.34
N LEU A 96 2.60 8.97 -8.00
CA LEU A 96 3.89 9.31 -7.43
C LEU A 96 3.68 9.83 -6.00
N ILE A 97 4.33 9.18 -5.04
CA ILE A 97 4.31 9.56 -3.63
C ILE A 97 5.75 9.84 -3.22
N GLU A 98 6.09 11.14 -3.06
CA GLU A 98 7.48 11.54 -2.88
C GLU A 98 7.68 12.68 -1.89
N ASP A 99 8.86 12.69 -1.26
CA ASP A 99 9.31 13.79 -0.42
C ASP A 99 8.34 14.13 0.74
N ASN A 100 7.61 13.12 1.24
CA ASN A 100 6.68 13.31 2.36
C ASN A 100 7.32 12.89 3.68
N GLU A 101 6.93 13.53 4.78
CA GLU A 101 7.12 13.02 6.13
C GLU A 101 5.81 12.39 6.60
N ILE A 102 5.86 11.12 7.00
CA ILE A 102 4.67 10.36 7.45
C ILE A 102 4.99 9.71 8.77
N HIS A 103 4.25 10.07 9.83
CA HIS A 103 4.60 9.58 11.16
C HIS A 103 3.41 9.44 12.12
N HIS A 104 3.63 8.67 13.18
CA HIS A 104 2.63 8.45 14.24
C HIS A 104 1.30 7.91 13.72
N ILE A 105 1.37 7.02 12.75
CA ILE A 105 0.17 6.42 12.15
C ILE A 105 -0.24 5.16 12.88
N ASN A 106 -1.53 5.05 13.20
CA ASN A 106 -2.17 3.94 13.88
C ASN A 106 -1.64 3.66 15.30
N ASN A 107 -1.04 4.63 15.95
CA ASN A 107 -0.43 4.44 17.27
C ASN A 107 -1.45 4.27 18.41
N LYS A 108 -2.67 4.75 18.25
CA LYS A 108 -3.75 4.56 19.22
C LYS A 108 -4.34 3.15 19.19
N GLN A 109 -4.19 2.44 18.07
CA GLN A 109 -4.72 1.09 17.83
C GLN A 109 -6.26 0.99 18.00
N ASP A 110 -6.97 2.10 17.83
CA ASP A 110 -8.44 2.12 17.84
C ASP A 110 -9.01 1.42 16.59
N LEU A 111 -8.30 1.52 15.48
CA LEU A 111 -8.61 0.85 14.23
C LEU A 111 -7.49 -0.13 13.92
N THR A 112 -7.77 -1.41 14.03
CA THR A 112 -6.80 -2.50 13.83
C THR A 112 -7.20 -3.39 12.66
N GLY A 113 -6.31 -4.31 12.29
CA GLY A 113 -6.56 -5.26 11.22
C GLY A 113 -5.81 -4.89 9.94
N ALA A 114 -6.49 -5.05 8.83
CA ALA A 114 -5.97 -4.67 7.51
C ALA A 114 -6.01 -3.16 7.30
N GLU A 115 -5.37 -2.67 6.26
CA GLU A 115 -5.38 -1.25 5.87
C GLU A 115 -4.71 -0.32 6.90
N ILE A 116 -3.65 -0.78 7.58
CA ILE A 116 -2.86 0.02 8.52
C ILE A 116 -1.49 0.38 7.93
N GLY A 117 -0.92 1.48 8.36
CA GLY A 117 0.45 1.88 8.04
C GLY A 117 0.60 3.31 7.57
N GLY A 118 1.84 3.75 7.41
CA GLY A 118 2.14 5.06 6.82
C GLY A 118 1.54 5.17 5.42
N ILE A 119 1.81 4.17 4.58
CA ILE A 119 1.21 4.03 3.25
C ILE A 119 0.71 2.60 3.08
N LYS A 120 -0.53 2.43 2.64
CA LYS A 120 -1.11 1.13 2.33
C LYS A 120 -1.85 1.17 0.99
N MET A 121 -1.43 0.33 0.04
CA MET A 121 -2.09 0.30 -1.27
C MET A 121 -2.36 -1.12 -1.74
N HIS A 122 -3.59 -1.35 -2.18
CA HIS A 122 -3.94 -2.44 -3.08
C HIS A 122 -3.79 -1.99 -4.53
N ALA A 123 -3.44 -2.90 -5.41
CA ALA A 123 -3.22 -2.63 -6.82
C ALA A 123 -2.28 -1.43 -7.04
N ALA A 124 -1.11 -1.48 -6.40
CA ALA A 124 -0.04 -0.51 -6.58
C ALA A 124 0.63 -0.71 -7.95
N ILE A 125 -0.13 -0.49 -9.04
CA ILE A 125 0.33 -0.71 -10.40
C ILE A 125 1.01 0.57 -10.90
N ASP A 126 2.27 0.44 -11.32
CA ASP A 126 3.13 1.55 -11.76
C ASP A 126 3.16 2.73 -10.76
N VAL A 127 3.20 2.40 -9.48
CA VAL A 127 3.30 3.41 -8.40
C VAL A 127 4.75 3.55 -7.97
N THR A 128 5.18 4.78 -7.80
CA THR A 128 6.52 5.10 -7.27
C THR A 128 6.40 5.76 -5.90
N TYR A 129 7.09 5.16 -4.92
CA TYR A 129 7.28 5.71 -3.58
C TYR A 129 8.74 6.10 -3.44
N ARG A 130 9.07 7.40 -3.38
CA ARG A 130 10.46 7.80 -3.30
C ARG A 130 10.72 8.98 -2.36
N ARG A 131 11.87 8.93 -1.70
CA ARG A 131 12.35 10.00 -0.81
C ARG A 131 11.35 10.39 0.26
N ASN A 132 10.54 9.41 0.73
CA ASN A 132 9.68 9.63 1.87
C ASN A 132 10.44 9.30 3.16
N HIS A 133 10.15 10.05 4.21
CA HIS A 133 10.59 9.78 5.57
C HIS A 133 9.39 9.23 6.36
N ILE A 134 9.44 7.96 6.74
CA ILE A 134 8.31 7.27 7.38
C ILE A 134 8.76 6.67 8.69
N HIS A 135 8.18 7.15 9.80
CA HIS A 135 8.64 6.74 11.12
C HIS A 135 7.54 6.74 12.18
N HIS A 136 7.77 5.99 13.27
CA HIS A 136 6.83 5.89 14.38
C HIS A 136 5.41 5.49 13.96
N CYS A 137 5.31 4.73 12.88
CA CYS A 137 4.06 4.14 12.42
C CYS A 137 3.96 2.70 12.92
N THR A 138 2.75 2.16 13.03
CA THR A 138 2.58 0.73 13.31
C THR A 138 3.21 -0.11 12.19
N MET A 139 3.15 0.37 10.96
CA MET A 139 3.79 -0.19 9.77
C MET A 139 4.18 0.95 8.83
N GLY A 140 5.27 0.81 8.09
CA GLY A 140 5.73 1.81 7.13
C GLY A 140 4.92 1.77 5.82
N ILE A 141 5.43 1.08 4.80
CA ILE A 141 4.79 0.94 3.49
C ILE A 141 4.29 -0.50 3.31
N TRP A 142 3.03 -0.65 2.95
CA TRP A 142 2.43 -1.93 2.63
C TRP A 142 1.86 -1.92 1.21
N CYS A 143 2.52 -2.64 0.30
CA CYS A 143 2.01 -2.93 -1.04
C CYS A 143 1.32 -4.29 -0.99
N ASP A 144 -0.01 -4.27 -0.98
CA ASP A 144 -0.86 -5.44 -0.89
C ASP A 144 -1.53 -5.69 -2.24
N TRP A 145 -1.86 -6.88 -2.52
CA TRP A 145 -2.47 -7.43 -3.72
C TRP A 145 -2.22 -6.63 -5.02
N GLU A 146 -1.72 -7.31 -6.02
CA GLU A 146 -1.54 -6.78 -7.38
C GLU A 146 -0.50 -5.65 -7.52
N ALA A 147 0.48 -5.58 -6.62
CA ALA A 147 1.62 -4.71 -6.86
C ALA A 147 2.40 -5.20 -8.09
N GLN A 148 2.53 -4.33 -9.10
CA GLN A 148 3.31 -4.59 -10.32
C GLN A 148 3.80 -3.27 -10.93
N GLY A 149 5.01 -3.29 -11.52
CA GLY A 149 5.65 -2.06 -11.99
C GLY A 149 5.96 -1.07 -10.85
N THR A 150 5.93 -1.55 -9.62
CA THR A 150 6.04 -0.73 -8.41
C THR A 150 7.49 -0.49 -8.07
N ARG A 151 7.82 0.75 -7.68
CA ARG A 151 9.16 1.11 -7.23
C ARG A 151 9.15 1.80 -5.86
N LEU A 152 9.97 1.30 -4.94
CA LEU A 152 10.21 1.89 -3.63
C LEU A 152 11.67 2.30 -3.56
N SER A 153 11.95 3.61 -3.62
CA SER A 153 13.32 4.11 -3.82
C SER A 153 13.68 5.27 -2.92
N GLN A 154 14.88 5.26 -2.37
CA GLN A 154 15.45 6.38 -1.63
C GLN A 154 14.60 6.80 -0.40
N ASN A 155 13.83 5.89 0.18
CA ASN A 155 13.05 6.17 1.38
C ASN A 155 13.89 5.93 2.64
N LEU A 156 13.61 6.71 3.67
CA LEU A 156 14.12 6.50 5.03
C LEU A 156 12.96 6.02 5.90
N LEU A 157 13.08 4.81 6.45
CA LEU A 157 12.09 4.24 7.35
C LEU A 157 12.75 3.81 8.65
N HIS A 158 12.18 4.21 9.79
CA HIS A 158 12.70 3.84 11.11
C HIS A 158 11.63 3.91 12.19
N ASP A 159 11.89 3.23 13.31
CA ASP A 159 11.00 3.23 14.48
C ASP A 159 9.54 2.82 14.16
N ASN A 160 9.36 2.08 13.07
CA ASN A 160 8.04 1.55 12.72
C ASN A 160 7.81 0.27 13.51
N GLN A 161 6.89 0.34 14.46
CA GLN A 161 6.60 -0.76 15.35
C GLN A 161 5.24 -0.63 16.00
N ARG A 162 4.69 -1.75 16.42
CA ARG A 162 3.48 -1.71 17.24
C ARG A 162 3.76 -1.06 18.59
N PRO A 163 2.85 -0.24 19.09
CA PRO A 163 2.92 0.25 20.44
C PRO A 163 3.06 -0.88 21.47
N ALA A 164 3.78 -0.64 22.55
CA ALA A 164 4.11 -1.67 23.53
C ALA A 164 2.85 -2.37 24.11
N PHE A 165 1.78 -1.63 24.33
CA PHE A 165 0.51 -2.19 24.83
C PHE A 165 -0.17 -3.13 23.82
N ALA A 166 0.02 -2.93 22.52
CA ALA A 166 -0.57 -3.73 21.46
C ALA A 166 0.24 -5.00 21.14
N LYS A 167 1.49 -5.09 21.56
CA LYS A 167 2.37 -6.27 21.32
C LYS A 167 1.83 -7.55 21.93
N GLN A 168 0.98 -7.46 22.94
CA GLN A 168 0.40 -8.62 23.62
C GLN A 168 -0.81 -9.22 22.87
N LEU A 169 -1.33 -8.57 21.86
CA LEU A 169 -2.45 -9.07 21.09
C LEU A 169 -1.97 -10.20 20.16
N LYS A 170 -2.53 -11.39 20.36
CA LYS A 170 -2.22 -12.56 19.53
C LYS A 170 -2.51 -12.27 18.05
N GLY A 171 -1.60 -12.65 17.17
CA GLY A 171 -1.80 -12.61 15.71
C GLY A 171 -1.30 -11.36 15.00
N GLY A 172 -0.60 -10.49 15.69
CA GLY A 172 -0.14 -9.27 15.06
C GLY A 172 1.33 -9.26 14.69
N MET A 173 1.65 -9.59 13.48
CA MET A 173 3.04 -9.56 12.99
C MET A 173 3.30 -8.50 11.92
N MET A 174 2.40 -7.56 11.73
CA MET A 174 2.59 -6.54 10.70
C MET A 174 3.10 -5.25 11.34
N CYS A 175 4.40 -5.04 11.25
CA CYS A 175 5.09 -3.85 11.75
C CYS A 175 6.38 -3.57 10.96
N GLN A 176 6.43 -4.01 9.71
CA GLN A 176 7.60 -3.84 8.85
C GLN A 176 7.75 -2.39 8.37
N ASP A 177 9.00 -1.99 8.08
CA ASP A 177 9.24 -0.76 7.30
C ASP A 177 8.62 -0.89 5.91
N ILE A 178 8.86 -2.02 5.23
CA ILE A 178 8.25 -2.32 3.94
C ILE A 178 7.68 -3.75 3.97
N PHE A 179 6.44 -3.89 3.56
CA PHE A 179 5.80 -5.17 3.33
C PHE A 179 5.19 -5.21 1.92
N VAL A 180 5.57 -6.22 1.15
CA VAL A 180 5.00 -6.48 -0.19
C VAL A 180 4.41 -7.88 -0.19
N GLU A 181 3.13 -8.02 -0.50
CA GLU A 181 2.46 -9.31 -0.53
C GLU A 181 1.47 -9.47 -1.70
N VAL A 182 1.25 -10.71 -2.08
CA VAL A 182 0.23 -11.15 -3.06
C VAL A 182 0.28 -10.36 -4.38
N GLY A 183 1.51 -10.00 -4.76
CA GLY A 183 1.78 -9.28 -6.00
C GLY A 183 2.33 -10.20 -7.09
N HIS A 184 2.43 -9.69 -8.29
CA HIS A 184 3.01 -10.39 -9.44
C HIS A 184 4.43 -9.91 -9.78
N GLY A 185 4.79 -8.72 -9.30
CA GLY A 185 5.98 -8.03 -9.78
C GLY A 185 5.79 -7.50 -11.23
N PRO A 186 6.83 -6.87 -11.79
CA PRO A 186 8.06 -6.56 -11.09
C PRO A 186 7.87 -5.53 -9.98
N THR A 187 8.60 -5.69 -8.88
CA THR A 187 8.69 -4.69 -7.81
C THR A 187 10.17 -4.43 -7.54
N LEU A 188 10.60 -3.17 -7.67
CA LEU A 188 11.97 -2.76 -7.40
C LEU A 188 12.05 -2.02 -6.07
N ILE A 189 12.90 -2.50 -5.17
CA ILE A 189 13.20 -1.88 -3.88
C ILE A 189 14.67 -1.45 -3.90
N ASP A 190 14.94 -0.16 -4.07
CA ASP A 190 16.30 0.31 -4.28
C ASP A 190 16.66 1.57 -3.48
N ASN A 191 17.91 1.60 -3.02
CA ASN A 191 18.49 2.77 -2.33
C ASN A 191 17.71 3.24 -1.07
N ASN A 192 17.01 2.34 -0.38
CA ASN A 192 16.29 2.67 0.84
C ASN A 192 17.18 2.46 2.08
N ILE A 193 16.85 3.16 3.15
CA ILE A 193 17.41 2.99 4.48
C ILE A 193 16.28 2.52 5.40
N LEU A 194 16.37 1.26 5.87
CA LEU A 194 15.36 0.57 6.67
C LEU A 194 15.96 0.21 8.02
N LEU A 195 15.58 0.90 9.08
CA LEU A 195 16.24 0.84 10.39
C LEU A 195 15.38 0.21 11.49
N SER A 196 14.11 -0.10 11.24
CA SER A 196 13.25 -0.75 12.24
C SER A 196 13.64 -2.21 12.46
N ASP A 197 13.34 -2.77 13.63
CA ASP A 197 13.63 -4.17 13.98
C ASP A 197 13.07 -5.17 12.97
N ALA A 198 11.93 -4.89 12.39
CA ALA A 198 11.32 -5.64 11.29
C ALA A 198 11.39 -4.78 10.02
N SER A 199 12.51 -4.82 9.30
CA SER A 199 12.73 -3.91 8.19
C SER A 199 11.94 -4.27 6.94
N LEU A 200 12.02 -5.52 6.49
CA LEU A 200 11.47 -5.89 5.19
C LEU A 200 10.83 -7.26 5.21
N ARG A 201 9.64 -7.35 4.67
CA ARG A 201 8.97 -8.61 4.41
C ARG A 201 8.41 -8.64 3.00
N PHE A 202 8.60 -9.74 2.32
CA PHE A 202 7.89 -10.02 1.09
C PHE A 202 7.33 -11.44 1.05
N ALA A 203 6.08 -11.52 0.60
CA ALA A 203 5.30 -12.72 0.41
C ALA A 203 4.65 -12.63 -0.99
N THR A 204 5.50 -12.50 -2.01
CA THR A 204 5.13 -12.16 -3.38
C THR A 204 6.18 -12.69 -4.36
N GLN A 205 5.91 -12.55 -5.64
CA GLN A 205 6.83 -12.89 -6.72
C GLN A 205 7.45 -11.62 -7.33
N GLY A 206 8.53 -11.79 -8.10
CA GLY A 206 9.09 -10.74 -8.95
C GLY A 206 9.66 -9.52 -8.23
N VAL A 207 10.23 -9.69 -7.04
CA VAL A 207 10.89 -8.60 -6.31
C VAL A 207 12.38 -8.58 -6.61
N ALA A 208 12.90 -7.42 -6.92
CA ALA A 208 14.33 -7.13 -7.01
C ALA A 208 14.73 -6.11 -5.94
N MET A 209 15.84 -6.35 -5.26
CA MET A 209 16.39 -5.44 -4.25
C MET A 209 17.81 -5.09 -4.57
N VAL A 210 18.16 -3.80 -4.52
CA VAL A 210 19.51 -3.33 -4.80
C VAL A 210 19.85 -2.07 -4.00
N HIS A 211 21.09 -2.01 -3.50
CA HIS A 211 21.63 -0.85 -2.78
C HIS A 211 20.78 -0.38 -1.59
N ASN A 212 20.14 -1.28 -0.84
CA ASN A 212 19.43 -0.92 0.38
C ASN A 212 20.32 -1.14 1.61
N LEU A 213 20.17 -0.26 2.62
CA LEU A 213 20.66 -0.51 3.97
C LEU A 213 19.50 -1.08 4.78
N ILE A 214 19.64 -2.32 5.26
CA ILE A 214 18.63 -3.05 6.03
C ILE A 214 19.26 -3.42 7.37
N CYS A 215 18.78 -2.81 8.45
CA CYS A 215 19.35 -3.02 9.78
C CYS A 215 18.58 -4.05 10.63
N GLY A 216 17.31 -4.27 10.33
CA GLY A 216 16.47 -5.23 11.04
C GLY A 216 16.21 -6.51 10.26
N ALA A 217 15.19 -7.23 10.67
CA ALA A 217 14.84 -8.51 10.06
C ALA A 217 14.35 -8.36 8.62
N LEU A 218 14.89 -9.21 7.75
CA LEU A 218 14.40 -9.45 6.40
C LEU A 218 13.69 -10.82 6.38
N THR A 219 12.42 -10.83 6.01
CA THR A 219 11.63 -12.06 5.96
C THR A 219 11.12 -12.31 4.54
N CYS A 220 11.46 -13.45 4.00
CA CYS A 220 10.92 -13.95 2.75
C CYS A 220 9.98 -15.11 3.03
N VAL A 221 8.74 -15.01 2.57
CA VAL A 221 7.78 -16.12 2.62
C VAL A 221 7.83 -16.84 1.28
N GLY A 222 8.27 -18.09 1.30
CA GLY A 222 8.39 -18.90 0.09
C GLY A 222 7.05 -19.17 -0.55
N GLU A 223 7.05 -19.26 -1.87
CA GLU A 223 5.90 -19.68 -2.65
C GLU A 223 5.43 -21.09 -2.19
N GLY A 224 4.14 -21.27 -2.09
CA GLY A 224 3.55 -22.53 -1.65
C GLY A 224 3.56 -22.77 -0.15
N THR A 225 4.16 -21.89 0.64
CA THR A 225 4.13 -21.99 2.11
C THR A 225 2.77 -21.64 2.68
N SER A 226 1.97 -20.87 1.95
CA SER A 226 0.58 -20.54 2.28
C SER A 226 -0.18 -20.16 1.02
N TRP A 227 -1.33 -20.76 0.83
CA TRP A 227 -2.25 -20.39 -0.24
C TRP A 227 -2.55 -18.87 -0.25
N ARG A 228 -2.50 -18.23 0.91
CA ARG A 228 -2.76 -16.80 1.10
C ARG A 228 -1.78 -15.91 0.35
N TYR A 229 -0.56 -16.37 0.13
CA TYR A 229 0.49 -15.57 -0.49
C TYR A 229 0.75 -15.95 -1.94
N THR A 230 -0.05 -16.84 -2.48
CA THR A 230 -0.03 -17.13 -3.91
C THR A 230 -0.84 -16.06 -4.63
N PRO A 231 -0.30 -15.44 -5.69
CA PRO A 231 -1.07 -14.47 -6.48
C PRO A 231 -2.36 -15.08 -7.02
N TYR A 232 -3.48 -14.45 -6.72
CA TYR A 232 -4.79 -14.89 -7.19
C TYR A 232 -5.22 -14.28 -8.51
N HIS A 233 -4.55 -13.22 -8.90
CA HIS A 233 -4.88 -12.44 -10.06
C HIS A 233 -3.79 -12.60 -11.10
N MET A 234 -4.17 -12.63 -12.35
CA MET A 234 -3.21 -12.46 -13.44
C MET A 234 -2.66 -11.04 -13.41
N PRO A 235 -1.43 -10.81 -13.85
CA PRO A 235 -0.92 -9.47 -14.06
C PRO A 235 -1.89 -8.64 -14.87
N GLN A 236 -2.10 -7.39 -14.46
CA GLN A 236 -3.08 -6.54 -15.11
C GLN A 236 -2.48 -5.87 -16.34
N ASP A 237 -3.12 -6.05 -17.48
CA ASP A 237 -2.84 -5.28 -18.67
C ASP A 237 -3.76 -4.05 -18.68
N LEU A 238 -3.22 -2.92 -18.26
CA LEU A 238 -3.93 -1.66 -18.26
C LEU A 238 -3.54 -0.77 -19.45
N ASN A 239 -2.97 -1.36 -20.48
CA ASN A 239 -2.37 -0.64 -21.62
C ASN A 239 -1.32 0.39 -21.16
N VAL A 240 -0.65 0.08 -20.07
CA VAL A 240 0.21 1.05 -19.40
C VAL A 240 1.54 1.18 -20.11
N ASN A 241 1.97 0.12 -20.77
CA ASN A 241 3.23 0.13 -21.51
C ASN A 241 3.18 -0.85 -22.67
N GLU A 242 2.98 -0.35 -23.86
CA GLU A 242 3.33 -1.12 -25.06
C GLU A 242 4.83 -1.46 -25.09
N GLU A 243 5.66 -0.71 -24.38
CA GLU A 243 7.10 -0.90 -24.26
C GLU A 243 7.52 -2.03 -23.31
N THR A 244 6.62 -2.58 -22.49
CA THR A 244 6.88 -3.68 -21.56
C THR A 244 6.18 -4.99 -21.92
N LYS A 245 5.59 -5.06 -23.10
CA LYS A 245 5.04 -6.31 -23.65
C LYS A 245 6.11 -7.23 -24.19
#